data_68b41e16e954b21bd2484fd5e5397cad
#
_entry.id   68b41e16e954b21bd2484fd5e5397cad
#
_cell.length_a   1.000
_cell.length_b   1.000
_cell.length_c   1.000
_cell.angle_alpha   90.00
_cell.angle_beta   90.00
_cell.angle_gamma   90.00
#
_symmetry.space_group_name_H-M   'P 1'
#
loop_
_entity.id
_entity.type
_entity.pdbx_description
1 polymer ?
#
loop_
_entity_poly.entity_id
_entity_poly.type
_entity_poly.pdbx_seq_one_letter_code
_entity_poly.pdbx_strand_id
1 'polypeptide(L)'
;QVIKEAFYLKVPVIATNVGGIPEIVEHNKTGILVPSQNPEKLKIAINDLLDNPELQEILKQNAHNFILEYFTWETLLPKYIKFYTNLSNHS
;
A
#
# COMPACT_ATOMS: atom_id res chain seq x y z
N GLN A 1 -0.89 -5.30 8.97
CA GLN A 1 0.34 -4.69 8.52
C GLN A 1 0.08 -3.31 7.93
N VAL A 2 0.91 -2.36 8.29
CA VAL A 2 0.70 -0.95 7.97
C VAL A 2 0.72 -0.66 6.47
N ILE A 3 1.63 -1.29 5.72
CA ILE A 3 1.74 -1.06 4.28
C ILE A 3 0.48 -1.50 3.55
N LYS A 4 -0.04 -2.65 3.91
CA LYS A 4 -1.24 -3.18 3.28
C LYS A 4 -2.46 -2.31 3.58
N GLU A 5 -2.56 -1.82 4.80
CA GLU A 5 -3.61 -0.89 5.18
C GLU A 5 -3.52 0.42 4.40
N ALA A 6 -2.29 0.94 4.22
CA ALA A 6 -2.08 2.15 3.44
C ALA A 6 -2.52 1.95 1.98
N PHE A 7 -2.21 0.81 1.38
CA PHE A 7 -2.64 0.47 0.02
C PHE A 7 -4.15 0.46 -0.09
N TYR A 8 -4.81 -0.15 0.87
CA TYR A 8 -6.26 -0.24 0.89
C TYR A 8 -6.90 1.14 1.03
N LEU A 9 -6.33 1.99 1.85
CA LEU A 9 -6.84 3.34 2.11
C LEU A 9 -6.39 4.38 1.07
N LYS A 10 -5.67 3.95 0.03
CA LYS A 10 -5.17 4.83 -1.03
C LYS A 10 -4.23 5.90 -0.51
N VAL A 11 -3.34 5.51 0.39
CA VAL A 11 -2.30 6.38 0.92
C VAL A 11 -0.98 6.05 0.22
N PRO A 12 -0.28 7.02 -0.38
CA PRO A 12 1.02 6.75 -1.01
C PRO A 12 2.03 6.20 0.00
N VAL A 13 2.84 5.25 -0.43
CA VAL A 13 3.79 4.55 0.44
C VAL A 13 5.21 4.77 -0.05
N ILE A 14 6.09 5.15 0.87
CA ILE A 14 7.54 5.10 0.69
C ILE A 14 8.07 4.14 1.74
N ALA A 15 8.81 3.13 1.32
CA ALA A 15 9.31 2.10 2.22
C ALA A 15 10.78 1.80 1.96
N THR A 16 11.46 1.26 2.96
CA THR A 16 12.83 0.83 2.80
C THR A 16 12.87 -0.57 2.18
N ASN A 17 13.90 -0.81 1.38
CA ASN A 17 14.08 -2.08 0.67
C ASN A 17 14.72 -3.11 1.60
N VAL A 18 13.94 -3.66 2.53
CA VAL A 18 14.40 -4.63 3.52
C VAL A 18 13.39 -5.77 3.66
N GLY A 19 13.87 -6.95 4.01
CA GLY A 19 13.03 -8.11 4.33
C GLY A 19 12.01 -8.41 3.25
N GLY A 20 10.77 -8.61 3.66
CA GLY A 20 9.67 -8.93 2.74
C GLY A 20 9.02 -7.74 2.06
N ILE A 21 9.52 -6.52 2.28
CA ILE A 21 8.93 -5.31 1.69
C ILE A 21 8.90 -5.36 0.15
N PRO A 22 9.98 -5.78 -0.55
CA PRO A 22 9.95 -5.85 -2.01
C PRO A 22 8.92 -6.83 -2.58
N GLU A 23 8.41 -7.73 -1.78
CA GLU A 23 7.35 -8.64 -2.22
C GLU A 23 5.99 -7.94 -2.26
N ILE A 24 5.84 -6.85 -1.54
CA ILE A 24 4.58 -6.12 -1.41
C ILE A 24 4.61 -4.81 -2.20
N VAL A 25 5.73 -4.09 -2.11
CA VAL A 25 5.90 -2.79 -2.75
C VAL A 25 6.76 -2.93 -3.99
N GLU A 26 6.20 -2.60 -5.15
CA GLU A 26 6.93 -2.55 -6.39
C GLU A 26 7.29 -1.09 -6.70
N HIS A 27 8.60 -0.82 -6.81
CA HIS A 27 9.10 0.54 -6.97
C HIS A 27 8.50 1.24 -8.19
N ASN A 28 8.03 2.46 -8.01
CA ASN A 28 7.40 3.30 -9.03
C ASN A 28 6.07 2.74 -9.57
N LYS A 29 5.57 1.68 -9.00
CA LYS A 29 4.28 1.11 -9.41
C LYS A 29 3.25 1.13 -8.28
N THR A 30 3.58 0.55 -7.13
CA THR A 30 2.67 0.53 -5.98
C THR A 30 3.19 1.36 -4.82
N GLY A 31 4.40 1.86 -4.90
CA GLY A 31 5.02 2.69 -3.90
C GLY A 31 6.43 3.06 -4.33
N ILE A 32 7.17 3.67 -3.43
CA ILE A 32 8.56 4.04 -3.65
C ILE A 32 9.42 3.23 -2.70
N LEU A 33 10.42 2.54 -3.24
CA LEU A 33 11.41 1.82 -2.43
C LEU A 33 12.69 2.64 -2.37
N VAL A 34 13.23 2.80 -1.16
CA VAL A 34 14.50 3.49 -0.94
C VAL A 34 15.45 2.55 -0.23
N PRO A 35 16.79 2.73 -0.38
CA PRO A 35 17.75 1.92 0.35
C PRO A 35 17.59 2.10 1.85
N SER A 36 17.79 1.02 2.62
CA SER A 36 17.81 1.12 4.07
C SER A 36 18.98 1.94 4.56
N GLN A 37 18.84 2.58 5.73
CA GLN A 37 19.91 3.36 6.35
C GLN A 37 20.48 4.45 5.44
N ASN A 38 19.60 5.07 4.64
CA ASN A 38 20.01 6.15 3.74
C ASN A 38 19.02 7.31 3.84
N PRO A 39 19.17 8.17 4.87
CA PRO A 39 18.24 9.29 5.08
C PRO A 39 18.19 10.27 3.91
N GLU A 40 19.30 10.45 3.20
CA GLU A 40 19.33 11.36 2.05
C GLU A 40 18.42 10.87 0.91
N LYS A 41 18.46 9.58 0.61
CA LYS A 41 17.59 9.00 -0.41
C LYS A 41 16.13 9.05 0.02
N LEU A 42 15.86 8.83 1.29
CA LEU A 42 14.50 8.93 1.82
C LEU A 42 13.98 10.36 1.68
N LYS A 43 14.78 11.34 2.03
CA LYS A 43 14.41 12.75 1.91
C LYS A 43 14.10 13.13 0.46
N ILE A 44 14.95 12.72 -0.47
CA ILE A 44 14.74 12.97 -1.89
C ILE A 44 13.43 12.33 -2.36
N ALA A 45 13.18 11.09 -1.98
CA ALA A 45 11.97 10.38 -2.36
C ALA A 45 10.71 11.08 -1.83
N ILE A 46 10.73 11.52 -0.60
CA ILE A 46 9.60 12.25 0.00
C ILE A 46 9.34 13.54 -0.77
N ASN A 47 10.38 14.33 -1.01
CA ASN A 47 10.22 15.60 -1.72
C ASN A 47 9.74 15.40 -3.16
N ASP A 48 10.29 14.42 -3.86
CA ASP A 48 9.89 14.12 -5.23
C ASP A 48 8.42 13.70 -5.29
N LEU A 49 7.99 12.90 -4.34
CA LEU A 49 6.60 12.44 -4.31
C LEU A 49 5.64 13.58 -3.98
N LEU A 50 6.01 14.44 -3.03
CA LEU A 50 5.19 15.60 -2.67
C LEU A 50 5.01 16.57 -3.84
N ASP A 51 6.03 16.68 -4.68
CA ASP A 51 6.01 17.59 -5.83
C ASP A 51 5.38 16.96 -7.08
N ASN A 52 4.91 15.72 -7.00
CA ASN A 52 4.40 15.01 -8.17
C ASN A 52 3.04 14.38 -7.89
N PRO A 53 1.95 15.18 -7.96
CA PRO A 53 0.60 14.67 -7.74
C PRO A 53 0.19 13.56 -8.72
N GLU A 54 0.66 13.60 -9.95
CA GLU A 54 0.35 12.56 -10.92
C GLU A 54 0.91 11.20 -10.50
N LEU A 55 2.16 11.20 -10.02
CA LEU A 55 2.78 9.99 -9.53
C LEU A 55 2.03 9.46 -8.30
N GLN A 56 1.64 10.36 -7.39
CA GLN A 56 0.85 9.97 -6.23
C GLN A 56 -0.42 9.23 -6.63
N GLU A 57 -1.14 9.75 -7.62
CA GLU A 57 -2.37 9.11 -8.08
C GLU A 57 -2.11 7.75 -8.72
N ILE A 58 -1.06 7.63 -9.52
CA ILE A 58 -0.68 6.37 -10.16
C ILE A 58 -0.35 5.33 -9.08
N LEU A 59 0.47 5.69 -8.11
CA LEU A 59 0.87 4.78 -7.05
C LEU A 59 -0.33 4.36 -6.19
N LYS A 60 -1.18 5.31 -5.83
CA LYS A 60 -2.37 5.02 -5.02
C LYS A 60 -3.30 4.06 -5.75
N GLN A 61 -3.55 4.30 -7.02
CA GLN A 61 -4.47 3.48 -7.79
C GLN A 61 -3.92 2.07 -8.00
N ASN A 62 -2.65 1.98 -8.37
CA ASN A 62 -2.01 0.68 -8.58
C ASN A 62 -1.93 -0.12 -7.27
N ALA A 63 -1.59 0.54 -6.18
CA ALA A 63 -1.49 -0.11 -4.87
C ALA A 63 -2.85 -0.60 -4.39
N HIS A 64 -3.88 0.21 -4.56
CA HIS A 64 -5.23 -0.16 -4.18
C HIS A 64 -5.71 -1.38 -4.99
N ASN A 65 -5.50 -1.36 -6.30
CA ASN A 65 -5.86 -2.49 -7.16
C ASN A 65 -5.10 -3.75 -6.78
N PHE A 66 -3.81 -3.61 -6.48
CA PHE A 66 -2.98 -4.73 -6.05
C PHE A 66 -3.53 -5.37 -4.78
N ILE A 67 -3.85 -4.55 -3.79
CA ILE A 67 -4.29 -5.09 -2.50
C ILE A 67 -5.68 -5.72 -2.60
N LEU A 68 -6.58 -5.15 -3.40
CA LEU A 68 -7.89 -5.74 -3.62
C LEU A 68 -7.77 -7.11 -4.29
N GLU A 69 -6.91 -7.21 -5.29
CA GLU A 69 -6.70 -8.46 -6.00
C GLU A 69 -6.01 -9.49 -5.12
N TYR A 70 -4.97 -9.08 -4.39
CA TYR A 70 -4.18 -9.97 -3.55
C TYR A 70 -4.98 -10.51 -2.37
N PHE A 71 -5.70 -9.65 -1.67
CA PHE A 71 -6.35 -10.03 -0.41
C PHE A 71 -7.80 -10.44 -0.55
N THR A 72 -8.49 -10.03 -1.60
CA THR A 72 -9.91 -10.35 -1.77
C THR A 72 -10.13 -11.86 -1.78
N TRP A 73 -9.25 -12.60 -2.47
CA TRP A 73 -9.43 -14.03 -2.63
C TRP A 73 -8.84 -14.84 -1.50
N GLU A 74 -7.77 -14.38 -0.85
CA GLU A 74 -7.03 -15.20 0.09
C GLU A 74 -7.17 -14.79 1.55
N THR A 75 -7.32 -13.51 1.82
CA THR A 75 -7.26 -13.01 3.20
C THR A 75 -8.41 -12.08 3.56
N LEU A 76 -8.69 -11.08 2.73
CA LEU A 76 -9.69 -10.07 3.07
C LEU A 76 -11.12 -10.56 2.88
N LEU A 77 -11.36 -11.38 1.87
CA LEU A 77 -12.71 -11.84 1.58
C LEU A 77 -13.36 -12.57 2.77
N PRO A 78 -12.69 -13.52 3.42
CA PRO A 78 -13.27 -14.13 4.61
C PRO A 78 -13.55 -13.15 5.73
N LYS A 79 -12.69 -12.16 5.92
CA LYS A 79 -12.89 -11.13 6.94
C LYS A 79 -14.08 -10.26 6.65
N TYR A 80 -14.27 -9.87 5.39
CA TYR A 80 -15.40 -9.06 5.00
C TYR A 80 -16.71 -9.83 5.11
N ILE A 81 -16.72 -11.06 4.69
CA ILE A 81 -17.92 -11.90 4.82
C ILE A 81 -18.33 -12.01 6.29
N LYS A 82 -17.37 -12.24 7.16
CA LYS A 82 -17.61 -12.31 8.59
C LYS A 82 -18.14 -10.99 9.15
N PHE A 83 -17.60 -9.88 8.69
CA PHE A 83 -18.04 -8.55 9.09
C PHE A 83 -19.49 -8.30 8.66
N TYR A 84 -19.83 -8.61 7.43
CA TYR A 84 -21.20 -8.44 6.93
C TYR A 84 -22.18 -9.31 7.69
N THR A 85 -21.80 -10.53 8.01
CA THR A 85 -22.65 -11.41 8.80
C THR A 85 -22.95 -10.81 10.17
N ASN A 86 -21.93 -10.25 10.81
CA ASN A 86 -22.12 -9.59 12.10
C ASN A 86 -23.05 -8.37 11.99
N LEU A 87 -22.88 -7.58 10.96
CA LEU A 87 -23.76 -6.42 10.73
C LEU A 87 -25.20 -6.86 10.50
N SER A 88 -25.40 -7.88 9.70
CA SER A 88 -26.73 -8.43 9.45
C SER A 88 -27.40 -8.95 10.72
N ASN A 89 -26.60 -9.55 11.58
CA ASN A 89 -27.11 -10.06 12.86
C ASN A 89 -27.49 -8.96 13.84
N HIS A 90 -26.92 -7.78 13.67
CA HIS A 90 -27.20 -6.64 14.54
C HIS A 90 -28.30 -5.74 13.99
N SER A 91 -28.64 -5.91 12.75
CA SER A 91 -29.69 -5.13 12.12
C SER A 91 -31.02 -5.89 12.13
#